data_696002249b669e50daaced3b04708d10
#
_entry.id   696002249b669e50daaced3b04708d10
#
_cell.length_a   1.000
_cell.length_b   1.000
_cell.length_c   1.000
_cell.angle_alpha   90.00
_cell.angle_beta   90.00
_cell.angle_gamma   90.00
#
_symmetry.space_group_name_H-M   'P 1'
#
loop_
_entity.id
_entity.type
_entity.pdbx_description
1 polymer ?
#
loop_
_entity_poly.entity_id
_entity_poly.type
_entity_poly.pdbx_seq_one_letter_code
_entity_poly.pdbx_strand_id
1 'polypeptide(L)'
;MIAKLKGLLDETGADWAVIDVAGVGYLVYCSSKTLAALGDVGEACTIYTDLQVSENDMRLLGFAEAAERDWFRLLTQVQGVGSKVALAILSALSPGELQAACAGGDAAMVARAQGVGPKLASRIVNELKDKAGALPGGSGVGVVPATPAGGASADAVSALENLGFKPAVAARAVAVAQGELGEGASESDLIRVALKRAAG
;
A
#
# COMPACT_ATOMS: atom_id res chain seq x y z
N MET A 1 -8.31 18.05 7.06
CA MET A 1 -7.34 16.92 7.04
C MET A 1 -6.36 17.15 5.89
N ILE A 2 -5.05 16.98 6.12
CA ILE A 2 -4.01 17.12 5.09
C ILE A 2 -3.66 15.72 4.63
N ALA A 3 -3.96 15.37 3.37
CA ALA A 3 -3.81 14.01 2.83
C ALA A 3 -2.61 13.84 1.90
N LYS A 4 -2.10 14.95 1.35
CA LYS A 4 -0.95 14.97 0.44
C LYS A 4 -0.39 16.38 0.36
N LEU A 5 0.92 16.51 0.28
CA LEU A 5 1.62 17.76 -0.02
C LEU A 5 2.41 17.59 -1.33
N LYS A 6 2.49 18.65 -2.10
CA LYS A 6 3.36 18.77 -3.28
C LYS A 6 4.08 20.11 -3.19
N GLY A 7 5.39 20.08 -3.11
CA GLY A 7 6.20 21.27 -2.91
C GLY A 7 7.68 20.99 -3.12
N LEU A 8 8.53 21.78 -2.49
CA LEU A 8 9.98 21.60 -2.49
C LEU A 8 10.41 21.01 -1.14
N LEU A 9 11.37 20.11 -1.17
CA LEU A 9 12.02 19.66 0.05
C LEU A 9 12.91 20.79 0.58
N ASP A 10 12.55 21.37 1.72
CA ASP A 10 13.26 22.54 2.29
C ASP A 10 14.34 22.11 3.27
N GLU A 11 14.02 21.18 4.17
CA GLU A 11 14.94 20.70 5.20
C GLU A 11 14.65 19.24 5.54
N THR A 12 15.69 18.50 5.97
CA THR A 12 15.55 17.12 6.46
C THR A 12 16.30 16.92 7.77
N GLY A 13 15.71 16.11 8.66
CA GLY A 13 16.34 15.62 9.88
C GLY A 13 16.44 14.10 9.91
N ALA A 14 16.64 13.55 11.11
CA ALA A 14 16.80 12.11 11.28
C ALA A 14 15.50 11.31 11.03
N ASP A 15 14.36 11.91 11.36
CA ASP A 15 13.03 11.27 11.29
C ASP A 15 11.93 12.25 10.83
N TRP A 16 12.31 13.38 10.24
CA TRP A 16 11.39 14.39 9.75
C TRP A 16 11.92 15.13 8.50
N ALA A 17 11.02 15.76 7.79
CA ALA A 17 11.33 16.68 6.70
C ALA A 17 10.42 17.90 6.77
N VAL A 18 10.86 19.03 6.20
CA VAL A 18 10.03 20.20 5.95
C VAL A 18 9.76 20.29 4.45
N ILE A 19 8.49 20.38 4.10
CA ILE A 19 8.05 20.56 2.72
C ILE A 19 7.52 21.97 2.57
N ASP A 20 8.18 22.78 1.75
CA ASP A 20 7.69 24.11 1.37
C ASP A 20 6.59 23.98 0.31
N VAL A 21 5.40 24.45 0.68
CA VAL A 21 4.26 24.56 -0.25
C VAL A 21 3.90 26.02 -0.38
N ALA A 22 4.42 26.66 -1.40
CA ALA A 22 4.18 28.09 -1.71
C ALA A 22 4.52 29.03 -0.53
N GLY A 23 5.65 28.83 0.13
CA GLY A 23 6.14 29.64 1.24
C GLY A 23 5.62 29.21 2.63
N VAL A 24 4.90 28.09 2.71
CA VAL A 24 4.46 27.49 3.97
C VAL A 24 5.21 26.19 4.19
N GLY A 25 6.06 26.14 5.23
CA GLY A 25 6.80 24.93 5.63
C GLY A 25 5.92 23.96 6.44
N TYR A 26 5.75 22.76 5.92
CA TYR A 26 5.06 21.67 6.61
C TYR A 26 6.06 20.68 7.19
N LEU A 27 6.15 20.63 8.53
CA LEU A 27 6.95 19.62 9.21
C LEU A 27 6.22 18.26 9.17
N VAL A 28 6.85 17.26 8.56
CA VAL A 28 6.30 15.91 8.46
C VAL A 28 7.28 14.89 9.05
N TYR A 29 6.78 13.98 9.89
CA TYR A 29 7.56 12.87 10.44
C TYR A 29 7.50 11.68 9.49
N CYS A 30 8.65 11.10 9.18
CA CYS A 30 8.79 10.10 8.13
C CYS A 30 9.59 8.88 8.58
N SER A 31 9.38 7.77 7.88
CA SER A 31 10.31 6.63 7.92
C SER A 31 11.65 7.01 7.25
N SER A 32 12.74 6.33 7.60
CA SER A 32 14.02 6.53 6.93
C SER A 32 13.96 6.21 5.42
N LYS A 33 13.11 5.26 5.03
CA LYS A 33 12.88 4.93 3.61
C LYS A 33 12.15 6.06 2.88
N THR A 34 11.13 6.65 3.51
CA THR A 34 10.46 7.83 2.97
C THR A 34 11.44 8.99 2.79
N LEU A 35 12.26 9.30 3.81
CA LEU A 35 13.25 10.37 3.71
C LEU A 35 14.23 10.14 2.55
N ALA A 36 14.72 8.91 2.38
CA ALA A 36 15.60 8.56 1.28
C ALA A 36 14.92 8.68 -0.10
N ALA A 37 13.60 8.56 -0.18
CA ALA A 37 12.83 8.64 -1.41
C ALA A 37 12.42 10.08 -1.79
N LEU A 38 12.53 11.05 -0.88
CA LEU A 38 12.15 12.46 -1.14
C LEU A 38 13.12 13.20 -2.06
N GLY A 39 14.34 12.71 -2.25
CA GLY A 39 15.38 13.39 -3.03
C GLY A 39 16.23 14.35 -2.19
N ASP A 40 16.87 15.30 -2.86
CA ASP A 40 17.74 16.29 -2.23
C ASP A 40 17.00 17.58 -1.87
N VAL A 41 17.53 18.32 -0.89
CA VAL A 41 17.00 19.62 -0.48
C VAL A 41 17.00 20.58 -1.67
N GLY A 42 15.85 21.24 -1.90
CA GLY A 42 15.58 22.11 -3.04
C GLY A 42 14.86 21.40 -4.20
N GLU A 43 14.76 20.08 -4.20
CA GLU A 43 14.03 19.34 -5.23
C GLU A 43 12.52 19.31 -5.00
N ALA A 44 11.78 19.19 -6.12
CA ALA A 44 10.33 19.06 -6.07
C ALA A 44 9.94 17.64 -5.61
N CYS A 45 9.12 17.56 -4.58
CA CYS A 45 8.66 16.30 -4.03
C CYS A 45 7.16 16.25 -3.86
N THR A 46 6.65 15.04 -3.76
CA THR A 46 5.25 14.75 -3.40
C THR A 46 5.26 13.77 -2.24
N ILE A 47 4.56 14.10 -1.16
CA ILE A 47 4.46 13.26 0.01
C ILE A 47 2.99 13.04 0.39
N TYR A 48 2.63 11.80 0.66
CA TYR A 48 1.32 11.45 1.21
C TYR A 48 1.34 11.63 2.71
N THR A 49 0.26 12.12 3.29
CA THR A 49 0.26 12.49 4.70
C THR A 49 -0.90 11.87 5.46
N ASP A 50 -0.67 11.71 6.77
CA ASP A 50 -1.68 11.34 7.75
C ASP A 50 -1.55 12.26 8.97
N LEU A 51 -2.64 12.95 9.33
CA LEU A 51 -2.66 13.86 10.47
C LEU A 51 -3.11 13.11 11.72
N GLN A 52 -2.24 13.00 12.69
CA GLN A 52 -2.57 12.49 14.02
C GLN A 52 -2.78 13.63 14.99
N VAL A 53 -3.91 13.60 15.67
CA VAL A 53 -4.29 14.58 16.68
C VAL A 53 -4.54 13.85 17.99
N SER A 54 -3.88 14.28 19.05
CA SER A 54 -4.11 13.87 20.43
C SER A 54 -4.40 15.11 21.28
N GLU A 55 -4.74 14.91 22.56
CA GLU A 55 -5.04 16.02 23.46
C GLU A 55 -3.88 17.03 23.59
N ASN A 56 -2.65 16.56 23.49
CA ASN A 56 -1.46 17.37 23.76
C ASN A 56 -0.53 17.51 22.55
N ASP A 57 -0.87 16.91 21.40
CA ASP A 57 0.06 16.84 20.27
C ASP A 57 -0.70 16.73 18.95
N MET A 58 -0.17 17.40 17.92
CA MET A 58 -0.63 17.31 16.55
C MET A 58 0.55 17.05 15.65
N ARG A 59 0.60 15.87 15.03
CA ARG A 59 1.69 15.43 14.15
C ARG A 59 1.21 15.12 12.76
N LEU A 60 1.88 15.70 11.80
CA LEU A 60 1.73 15.31 10.40
C LEU A 60 2.77 14.25 10.08
N LEU A 61 2.31 13.09 9.63
CA LEU A 61 3.16 11.97 9.22
C LEU A 61 3.26 11.95 7.71
N GLY A 62 4.44 11.64 7.17
CA GLY A 62 4.70 11.64 5.74
C GLY A 62 5.14 10.27 5.22
N PHE A 63 4.71 9.95 4.00
CA PHE A 63 4.93 8.68 3.32
C PHE A 63 5.25 8.92 1.85
N ALA A 64 6.23 8.21 1.31
CA ALA A 64 6.62 8.33 -0.10
C ALA A 64 5.49 7.89 -1.04
N GLU A 65 4.71 6.89 -0.63
CA GLU A 65 3.64 6.30 -1.41
C GLU A 65 2.34 6.16 -0.60
N ALA A 66 1.21 6.11 -1.32
CA ALA A 66 -0.09 5.86 -0.69
C ALA A 66 -0.14 4.50 0.02
N ALA A 67 0.50 3.48 -0.57
CA ALA A 67 0.59 2.15 0.02
C ALA A 67 1.30 2.16 1.38
N GLU A 68 2.39 2.94 1.54
CA GLU A 68 3.10 3.08 2.81
C GLU A 68 2.19 3.71 3.88
N ARG A 69 1.43 4.75 3.52
CA ARG A 69 0.43 5.37 4.40
C ARG A 69 -0.67 4.38 4.82
N ASP A 70 -1.16 3.58 3.88
CA ASP A 70 -2.23 2.64 4.15
C ASP A 70 -1.74 1.50 5.05
N TRP A 71 -0.49 1.05 4.89
CA TRP A 71 0.17 0.13 5.83
C TRP A 71 0.36 0.75 7.21
N PHE A 72 0.76 2.03 7.28
CA PHE A 72 0.85 2.74 8.55
C PHE A 72 -0.48 2.71 9.31
N ARG A 73 -1.59 2.98 8.63
CA ARG A 73 -2.94 2.94 9.21
C ARG A 73 -3.32 1.55 9.70
N LEU A 74 -2.97 0.49 8.97
CA LEU A 74 -3.20 -0.88 9.42
C LEU A 74 -2.35 -1.24 10.63
N LEU A 75 -1.08 -0.90 10.63
CA LEU A 75 -0.17 -1.15 11.74
C LEU A 75 -0.65 -0.48 13.03
N THR A 76 -1.10 0.76 12.96
CA THR A 76 -1.59 1.50 14.13
C THR A 76 -2.91 1.00 14.69
N GLN A 77 -3.65 0.13 13.99
CA GLN A 77 -4.81 -0.58 14.52
C GLN A 77 -4.44 -1.76 15.44
N VAL A 78 -3.19 -2.25 15.32
CA VAL A 78 -2.72 -3.38 16.14
C VAL A 78 -2.41 -2.88 17.55
N GLN A 79 -2.96 -3.53 18.56
CA GLN A 79 -2.72 -3.16 19.95
C GLN A 79 -1.22 -3.25 20.31
N GLY A 80 -0.67 -2.14 20.78
CA GLY A 80 0.74 -2.01 21.14
C GLY A 80 1.60 -1.40 20.02
N VAL A 81 1.03 -1.08 18.87
CA VAL A 81 1.70 -0.37 17.78
C VAL A 81 1.24 1.09 17.76
N GLY A 82 2.06 1.98 18.29
CA GLY A 82 1.88 3.42 18.13
C GLY A 82 2.61 3.95 16.89
N SER A 83 2.42 5.24 16.58
CA SER A 83 2.99 5.88 15.39
C SER A 83 4.49 5.70 15.26
N LYS A 84 5.24 5.85 16.37
CA LYS A 84 6.70 5.67 16.38
C LYS A 84 7.11 4.25 15.98
N VAL A 85 6.40 3.24 16.51
CA VAL A 85 6.67 1.83 16.19
C VAL A 85 6.29 1.53 14.75
N ALA A 86 5.16 2.04 14.28
CA ALA A 86 4.72 1.88 12.89
C ALA A 86 5.73 2.47 11.90
N LEU A 87 6.25 3.68 12.15
CA LEU A 87 7.30 4.30 11.32
C LEU A 87 8.62 3.52 11.39
N ALA A 88 8.97 2.94 12.55
CA ALA A 88 10.15 2.08 12.67
C ALA A 88 10.00 0.77 11.85
N ILE A 89 8.80 0.20 11.81
CA ILE A 89 8.50 -0.97 10.96
C ILE A 89 8.64 -0.59 9.48
N LEU A 90 8.07 0.53 9.05
CA LEU A 90 8.16 1.02 7.67
C LEU A 90 9.58 1.47 7.29
N SER A 91 10.41 1.85 8.26
CA SER A 91 11.84 2.09 8.05
C SER A 91 12.61 0.79 7.79
N ALA A 92 12.23 -0.30 8.46
CA ALA A 92 12.88 -1.61 8.31
C ALA A 92 12.38 -2.37 7.07
N LEU A 93 11.07 -2.33 6.79
CA LEU A 93 10.39 -3.12 5.77
C LEU A 93 9.64 -2.21 4.79
N SER A 94 9.74 -2.52 3.50
CA SER A 94 8.87 -1.93 2.47
C SER A 94 7.44 -2.50 2.58
N PRO A 95 6.43 -1.85 1.99
CA PRO A 95 5.07 -2.36 1.94
C PRO A 95 4.98 -3.80 1.39
N GLY A 96 5.73 -4.12 0.34
CA GLY A 96 5.77 -5.47 -0.24
C GLY A 96 6.41 -6.52 0.67
N GLU A 97 7.51 -6.18 1.34
CA GLU A 97 8.15 -7.05 2.33
C GLU A 97 7.23 -7.30 3.54
N LEU A 98 6.55 -6.27 4.00
CA LEU A 98 5.61 -6.36 5.11
C LEU A 98 4.40 -7.23 4.75
N GLN A 99 3.89 -7.08 3.53
CA GLN A 99 2.82 -7.94 3.00
C GLN A 99 3.25 -9.40 2.94
N ALA A 100 4.43 -9.68 2.40
CA ALA A 100 4.99 -11.02 2.33
C ALA A 100 5.18 -11.63 3.72
N ALA A 101 5.72 -10.86 4.68
CA ALA A 101 5.88 -11.29 6.06
C ALA A 101 4.55 -11.64 6.74
N CYS A 102 3.52 -10.81 6.55
CA CYS A 102 2.17 -11.07 7.09
C CYS A 102 1.53 -12.31 6.44
N ALA A 103 1.60 -12.44 5.11
CA ALA A 103 1.04 -13.58 4.39
C ALA A 103 1.73 -14.90 4.74
N GLY A 104 3.07 -14.86 4.88
CA GLY A 104 3.90 -16.03 5.21
C GLY A 104 3.96 -16.37 6.69
N GLY A 105 3.43 -15.53 7.58
CA GLY A 105 3.53 -15.75 9.03
C GLY A 105 4.92 -15.46 9.60
N ASP A 106 5.76 -14.68 8.90
CA ASP A 106 7.15 -14.40 9.29
C ASP A 106 7.25 -13.26 10.30
N ALA A 107 7.02 -13.59 11.58
CA ALA A 107 7.18 -12.66 12.68
C ALA A 107 8.65 -12.22 12.89
N ALA A 108 9.63 -13.04 12.50
CA ALA A 108 11.04 -12.71 12.65
C ALA A 108 11.45 -11.53 11.76
N MET A 109 10.88 -11.45 10.57
CA MET A 109 11.09 -10.33 9.65
C MET A 109 10.59 -9.01 10.26
N VAL A 110 9.40 -9.02 10.86
CA VAL A 110 8.81 -7.83 11.51
C VAL A 110 9.55 -7.45 12.78
N ALA A 111 10.09 -8.42 13.53
CA ALA A 111 10.86 -8.20 14.74
C ALA A 111 12.22 -7.49 14.50
N ARG A 112 12.66 -7.35 13.23
CA ARG A 112 13.86 -6.57 12.87
C ARG A 112 13.68 -5.07 13.10
N ALA A 113 12.43 -4.60 13.14
CA ALA A 113 12.12 -3.20 13.38
C ALA A 113 12.43 -2.80 14.82
N GLN A 114 13.02 -1.61 15.00
CA GLN A 114 13.34 -1.08 16.32
C GLN A 114 12.08 -0.93 17.19
N GLY A 115 12.09 -1.45 18.39
CA GLY A 115 10.97 -1.38 19.33
C GLY A 115 9.93 -2.48 19.12
N VAL A 116 10.17 -3.44 18.22
CA VAL A 116 9.28 -4.58 17.98
C VAL A 116 9.89 -5.85 18.55
N GLY A 117 9.35 -6.29 19.69
CA GLY A 117 9.73 -7.58 20.27
C GLY A 117 8.99 -8.76 19.62
N PRO A 118 9.45 -10.01 19.87
CA PRO A 118 8.86 -11.22 19.26
C PRO A 118 7.34 -11.36 19.48
N LYS A 119 6.86 -11.02 20.67
CA LYS A 119 5.41 -11.10 21.00
C LYS A 119 4.59 -10.10 20.18
N LEU A 120 5.10 -8.87 20.01
CA LEU A 120 4.43 -7.84 19.21
C LEU A 120 4.50 -8.18 17.73
N ALA A 121 5.63 -8.66 17.23
CA ALA A 121 5.78 -9.12 15.86
C ALA A 121 4.79 -10.23 15.49
N SER A 122 4.67 -11.25 16.35
CA SER A 122 3.69 -12.33 16.15
C SER A 122 2.25 -11.81 16.13
N ARG A 123 1.92 -10.86 17.01
CA ARG A 123 0.60 -10.22 17.01
C ARG A 123 0.33 -9.47 15.70
N ILE A 124 1.28 -8.64 15.25
CA ILE A 124 1.17 -7.88 14.01
C ILE A 124 0.89 -8.80 12.83
N VAL A 125 1.70 -9.84 12.67
CA VAL A 125 1.57 -10.80 11.58
C VAL A 125 0.22 -11.51 11.61
N ASN A 126 -0.22 -11.99 12.79
CA ASN A 126 -1.50 -12.70 12.93
C ASN A 126 -2.70 -11.80 12.66
N GLU A 127 -2.71 -10.56 13.19
CA GLU A 127 -3.84 -9.64 13.02
C GLU A 127 -3.92 -9.05 11.60
N LEU A 128 -2.78 -8.94 10.90
CA LEU A 128 -2.73 -8.34 9.56
C LEU A 128 -2.73 -9.36 8.43
N LYS A 129 -2.62 -10.66 8.70
CA LYS A 129 -2.57 -11.71 7.69
C LYS A 129 -3.70 -11.62 6.66
N ASP A 130 -4.93 -11.48 7.14
CA ASP A 130 -6.12 -11.41 6.27
C ASP A 130 -6.35 -10.01 5.67
N LYS A 131 -5.87 -8.97 6.34
CA LYS A 131 -6.02 -7.57 5.90
C LYS A 131 -4.98 -7.16 4.86
N ALA A 132 -3.79 -7.75 4.90
CA ALA A 132 -2.68 -7.47 3.98
C ALA A 132 -3.02 -7.76 2.51
N GLY A 133 -3.89 -8.74 2.25
CA GLY A 133 -4.34 -9.07 0.90
C GLY A 133 -5.38 -8.11 0.30
N ALA A 134 -5.94 -7.21 1.10
CA ALA A 134 -7.01 -6.29 0.69
C ALA A 134 -6.51 -4.88 0.33
N LEU A 135 -5.20 -4.59 0.49
CA LEU A 135 -4.65 -3.28 0.18
C LEU A 135 -4.48 -3.08 -1.33
N PRO A 136 -5.02 -1.98 -1.90
CA PRO A 136 -4.70 -1.57 -3.26
C PRO A 136 -3.23 -1.14 -3.31
N GLY A 137 -2.41 -1.83 -4.10
CA GLY A 137 -0.99 -1.49 -4.31
C GLY A 137 0.02 -2.42 -3.66
N GLY A 138 -0.41 -3.45 -2.98
CA GLY A 138 0.48 -4.57 -2.70
C GLY A 138 0.78 -5.30 -4.01
N SER A 139 1.96 -5.07 -4.58
CA SER A 139 2.53 -6.00 -5.55
C SER A 139 2.80 -7.32 -4.81
N GLY A 140 1.71 -7.99 -4.43
CA GLY A 140 1.77 -9.34 -3.90
C GLY A 140 2.31 -10.23 -5.00
N VAL A 141 3.52 -10.74 -4.78
CA VAL A 141 3.93 -11.98 -5.42
C VAL A 141 3.15 -13.12 -4.73
N GLY A 142 1.83 -13.03 -4.80
CA GLY A 142 0.97 -14.19 -4.76
C GLY A 142 1.13 -14.82 -6.13
N VAL A 143 1.40 -16.10 -6.17
CA VAL A 143 1.33 -16.90 -7.39
C VAL A 143 -0.09 -16.74 -7.94
N VAL A 144 -0.33 -15.67 -8.68
CA VAL A 144 -1.40 -15.60 -9.66
C VAL A 144 -0.87 -16.43 -10.81
N PRO A 145 -1.63 -17.42 -11.32
CA PRO A 145 -1.27 -18.00 -12.58
C PRO A 145 -1.07 -16.84 -13.56
N ALA A 146 0.10 -16.84 -14.21
CA ALA A 146 0.56 -15.77 -15.08
C ALA A 146 -0.58 -15.27 -15.98
N THR A 147 -1.13 -14.09 -15.66
CA THR A 147 -1.90 -13.32 -16.62
C THR A 147 -0.89 -12.62 -17.52
N PRO A 148 -1.01 -12.74 -18.83
CA PRO A 148 -0.15 -12.03 -19.77
C PRO A 148 -0.22 -10.52 -19.48
N ALA A 149 0.94 -9.91 -19.37
CA ALA A 149 1.09 -8.49 -19.10
C ALA A 149 0.42 -7.65 -20.19
N GLY A 150 -0.53 -6.78 -19.79
CA GLY A 150 -0.99 -5.62 -20.56
C GLY A 150 -1.94 -5.95 -21.71
N GLY A 151 -3.20 -5.56 -21.58
CA GLY A 151 -4.16 -5.66 -22.66
C GLY A 151 -5.59 -5.77 -22.14
N ALA A 152 -6.53 -5.92 -23.05
CA ALA A 152 -7.97 -6.03 -22.85
C ALA A 152 -8.43 -6.92 -21.66
N SER A 153 -7.60 -7.88 -21.24
CA SER A 153 -7.88 -8.77 -20.09
C SER A 153 -7.76 -8.08 -18.74
N ALA A 154 -6.75 -7.22 -18.54
CA ALA A 154 -6.59 -6.51 -17.28
C ALA A 154 -7.69 -5.46 -17.10
N ASP A 155 -8.04 -4.79 -18.19
CA ASP A 155 -9.11 -3.80 -18.22
C ASP A 155 -10.49 -4.47 -17.99
N ALA A 156 -10.69 -5.66 -18.56
CA ALA A 156 -11.89 -6.46 -18.32
C ALA A 156 -12.03 -6.92 -16.85
N VAL A 157 -10.94 -7.31 -16.18
CA VAL A 157 -10.96 -7.65 -14.75
C VAL A 157 -11.33 -6.42 -13.92
N SER A 158 -10.69 -5.27 -14.18
CA SER A 158 -11.01 -4.02 -13.49
C SER A 158 -12.45 -3.58 -13.68
N ALA A 159 -13.01 -3.78 -14.88
CA ALA A 159 -14.42 -3.48 -15.16
C ALA A 159 -15.39 -4.35 -14.33
N LEU A 160 -15.10 -5.65 -14.19
CA LEU A 160 -15.91 -6.54 -13.35
C LEU A 160 -15.81 -6.19 -11.86
N GLU A 161 -14.63 -5.80 -11.39
CA GLU A 161 -14.43 -5.35 -10.01
C GLU A 161 -15.24 -4.08 -9.72
N ASN A 162 -15.24 -3.12 -10.65
CA ASN A 162 -16.04 -1.90 -10.55
C ASN A 162 -17.57 -2.17 -10.56
N LEU A 163 -17.98 -3.29 -11.14
CA LEU A 163 -19.37 -3.78 -11.10
C LEU A 163 -19.70 -4.55 -9.81
N GLY A 164 -18.75 -4.67 -8.86
CA GLY A 164 -18.96 -5.26 -7.54
C GLY A 164 -18.63 -6.75 -7.44
N PHE A 165 -18.03 -7.36 -8.45
CA PHE A 165 -17.57 -8.74 -8.35
C PHE A 165 -16.26 -8.82 -7.53
N LYS A 166 -16.11 -9.89 -6.74
CA LYS A 166 -14.87 -10.12 -6.00
C LYS A 166 -13.70 -10.34 -6.96
N PRO A 167 -12.47 -9.83 -6.67
CA PRO A 167 -11.31 -9.93 -7.56
C PRO A 167 -11.03 -11.35 -8.08
N ALA A 168 -11.11 -12.35 -7.20
CA ALA A 168 -10.91 -13.75 -7.59
C ALA A 168 -11.98 -14.27 -8.57
N VAL A 169 -13.23 -13.80 -8.47
CA VAL A 169 -14.32 -14.17 -9.36
C VAL A 169 -14.15 -13.46 -10.71
N ALA A 170 -13.82 -12.16 -10.69
CA ALA A 170 -13.55 -11.37 -11.88
C ALA A 170 -12.40 -11.95 -12.71
N ALA A 171 -11.25 -12.20 -12.06
CA ALA A 171 -10.08 -12.78 -12.72
C ALA A 171 -10.38 -14.16 -13.35
N ARG A 172 -11.09 -15.03 -12.63
CA ARG A 172 -11.47 -16.35 -13.13
C ARG A 172 -12.43 -16.27 -14.31
N ALA A 173 -13.44 -15.39 -14.24
CA ALA A 173 -14.41 -15.21 -15.29
C ALA A 173 -13.78 -14.66 -16.58
N VAL A 174 -12.85 -13.72 -16.45
CA VAL A 174 -12.09 -13.16 -17.59
C VAL A 174 -11.16 -14.20 -18.19
N ALA A 175 -10.47 -15.00 -17.38
CA ALA A 175 -9.60 -16.09 -17.88
C ALA A 175 -10.38 -17.12 -18.69
N VAL A 176 -11.59 -17.50 -18.25
CA VAL A 176 -12.48 -18.39 -19.01
C VAL A 176 -12.96 -17.74 -20.31
N ALA A 177 -13.36 -16.44 -20.24
CA ALA A 177 -13.77 -15.70 -21.44
C ALA A 177 -12.65 -15.57 -22.46
N GLN A 178 -11.42 -15.38 -22.03
CA GLN A 178 -10.24 -15.31 -22.91
C GLN A 178 -9.95 -16.66 -23.56
N GLY A 179 -10.12 -17.75 -22.83
CA GLY A 179 -9.98 -19.10 -23.39
C GLY A 179 -11.05 -19.42 -24.47
N GLU A 180 -12.27 -18.85 -24.34
CA GLU A 180 -13.36 -19.04 -25.30
C GLU A 180 -13.21 -18.15 -26.55
N LEU A 181 -12.72 -16.92 -26.40
CA LEU A 181 -12.65 -15.92 -27.47
C LEU A 181 -11.30 -15.85 -28.19
N GLY A 182 -10.22 -16.39 -27.56
CA GLY A 182 -8.85 -16.35 -28.10
C GLY A 182 -8.11 -15.03 -27.80
N GLU A 183 -6.79 -15.01 -28.14
CA GLU A 183 -5.86 -13.92 -27.78
C GLU A 183 -6.14 -12.57 -28.48
N GLY A 184 -7.03 -12.54 -29.48
CA GLY A 184 -7.39 -11.32 -30.22
C GLY A 184 -8.73 -10.69 -29.80
N ALA A 185 -9.35 -11.15 -28.71
CA ALA A 185 -10.66 -10.66 -28.29
C ALA A 185 -10.62 -9.20 -27.84
N SER A 186 -11.65 -8.43 -28.20
CA SER A 186 -11.79 -7.06 -27.73
C SER A 186 -12.13 -7.03 -26.24
N GLU A 187 -11.74 -5.94 -25.55
CA GLU A 187 -12.10 -5.71 -24.14
C GLU A 187 -13.63 -5.86 -23.91
N SER A 188 -14.43 -5.27 -24.78
CA SER A 188 -15.90 -5.32 -24.69
C SER A 188 -16.47 -6.72 -24.80
N ASP A 189 -15.88 -7.57 -25.65
CA ASP A 189 -16.31 -8.96 -25.79
C ASP A 189 -15.90 -9.80 -24.58
N LEU A 190 -14.68 -9.57 -24.04
CA LEU A 190 -14.20 -10.20 -22.81
C LEU A 190 -15.12 -9.85 -21.63
N ILE A 191 -15.46 -8.56 -21.45
CA ILE A 191 -16.36 -8.11 -20.38
C ILE A 191 -17.72 -8.80 -20.53
N ARG A 192 -18.28 -8.82 -21.72
CA ARG A 192 -19.61 -9.39 -21.97
C ARG A 192 -19.68 -10.89 -21.66
N VAL A 193 -18.66 -11.66 -22.07
CA VAL A 193 -18.61 -13.11 -21.82
C VAL A 193 -18.30 -13.38 -20.35
N ALA A 194 -17.35 -12.64 -19.76
CA ALA A 194 -16.99 -12.78 -18.35
C ALA A 194 -18.17 -12.46 -17.42
N LEU A 195 -18.99 -11.46 -17.72
CA LEU A 195 -20.19 -11.15 -16.94
C LEU A 195 -21.20 -12.32 -16.94
N LYS A 196 -21.40 -12.98 -18.09
CA LYS A 196 -22.27 -14.17 -18.14
C LYS A 196 -21.74 -15.32 -17.30
N ARG A 197 -20.40 -15.45 -17.21
CA ARG A 197 -19.73 -16.51 -16.41
C ARG A 197 -19.66 -16.19 -14.92
N ALA A 198 -19.65 -14.90 -14.56
CA ALA A 198 -19.61 -14.45 -13.17
C ALA A 198 -21.00 -14.43 -12.51
N ALA A 199 -22.07 -14.33 -13.29
CA ALA A 199 -23.47 -14.25 -12.83
C ALA A 199 -24.20 -15.60 -12.78
N GLY A 200 -23.65 -16.68 -13.33
CA GLY A 200 -24.20 -18.03 -13.33
C GLY A 200 -23.38 -18.98 -12.50
#